data_7eba9978d4ec935c30ce344ebc27e9ed
#
_entry.id   7eba9978d4ec935c30ce344ebc27e9ed
#
_cell.length_a   1.000
_cell.length_b   1.000
_cell.length_c   1.000
_cell.angle_alpha   90.00
_cell.angle_beta   90.00
_cell.angle_gamma   90.00
#
_symmetry.space_group_name_H-M   'P 1'
#
loop_
_entity.id
_entity.type
_entity.pdbx_description
1 polymer ?
#
loop_
_entity_poly.entity_id
_entity_poly.type
_entity_poly.pdbx_seq_one_letter_code
_entity_poly.pdbx_strand_id
1 'polypeptide(L)'
;SFVVDADGTLLERSPMFMEDLSFFDLDTAAEHQQVGVIAAKPDPDEEVYTACVLGLKDYMAKNHFKGVCLGLSGGIDSALVAAMAADAVGGANVYGISMPSMYSSDGSKDDAADLAKNIGAHYDVQPIEPLFVSFQKQLDLEGVAAENLQARIRGVIVMAYSNSKGLLAVATGNKSELACGYSTIYGDAVGGYAPIKDLLKTRVWEISRWRNKAAAEGMGIGGLHVVGNEQGSKGTPLPDGVMIPVNSIEKAPSAE
;
A
#
# COMPACT_ATOMS: atom_id res chain seq x y z
N SER A 1 -5.84 13.75 -19.33
CA SER A 1 -5.90 14.87 -20.30
C SER A 1 -7.25 15.56 -20.21
N PHE A 2 -7.32 16.84 -20.63
CA PHE A 2 -8.58 17.58 -20.70
C PHE A 2 -8.47 18.70 -21.76
N VAL A 3 -9.62 19.14 -22.26
CA VAL A 3 -9.78 20.29 -23.16
C VAL A 3 -10.67 21.32 -22.46
N VAL A 4 -10.27 22.58 -22.53
CA VAL A 4 -11.06 23.72 -22.02
C VAL A 4 -11.22 24.77 -23.11
N ASP A 5 -12.34 25.47 -23.09
CA ASP A 5 -12.60 26.60 -23.96
C ASP A 5 -11.85 27.86 -23.50
N ALA A 6 -11.89 28.92 -24.27
CA ALA A 6 -11.23 30.19 -23.99
C ALA A 6 -11.74 30.85 -22.70
N ASP A 7 -12.97 30.59 -22.29
CA ASP A 7 -13.59 31.08 -21.05
C ASP A 7 -13.34 30.18 -19.83
N GLY A 8 -12.60 29.04 -20.01
CA GLY A 8 -12.31 28.07 -18.95
C GLY A 8 -13.36 26.97 -18.80
N THR A 9 -14.38 26.92 -19.65
CA THR A 9 -15.38 25.85 -19.66
C THR A 9 -14.71 24.53 -20.04
N LEU A 10 -14.93 23.47 -19.23
CA LEU A 10 -14.42 22.14 -19.51
C LEU A 10 -15.22 21.52 -20.64
N LEU A 11 -14.53 21.19 -21.74
CA LEU A 11 -15.14 20.60 -22.94
C LEU A 11 -14.96 19.10 -23.01
N GLU A 12 -13.81 18.59 -22.58
CA GLU A 12 -13.51 17.16 -22.57
C GLU A 12 -12.56 16.82 -21.41
N ARG A 13 -12.68 15.62 -20.89
CA ARG A 13 -11.74 15.05 -19.94
C ARG A 13 -11.63 13.55 -20.10
N SER A 14 -10.40 13.07 -20.35
CA SER A 14 -10.07 11.65 -20.32
C SER A 14 -10.20 11.06 -18.92
N PRO A 15 -10.43 9.73 -18.78
CA PRO A 15 -10.39 9.05 -17.50
C PRO A 15 -9.00 9.19 -16.85
N MET A 16 -8.96 9.12 -15.52
CA MET A 16 -7.73 9.18 -14.75
C MET A 16 -7.13 7.78 -14.54
N PHE A 17 -5.81 7.71 -14.38
CA PHE A 17 -5.06 6.49 -14.03
C PHE A 17 -5.12 5.32 -15.01
N MET A 18 -5.53 5.57 -16.24
CA MET A 18 -5.55 4.58 -17.32
C MET A 18 -5.12 5.20 -18.64
N GLU A 19 -4.65 4.34 -19.55
CA GLU A 19 -4.38 4.76 -20.94
C GLU A 19 -5.70 5.09 -21.63
N ASP A 20 -5.73 6.22 -22.33
CA ASP A 20 -6.88 6.68 -23.09
C ASP A 20 -6.43 7.43 -24.33
N LEU A 21 -7.19 7.27 -25.40
CA LEU A 21 -7.03 8.02 -26.64
C LEU A 21 -8.37 8.62 -27.01
N SER A 22 -8.51 9.91 -26.79
CA SER A 22 -9.71 10.65 -27.16
C SER A 22 -9.43 11.60 -28.35
N PHE A 23 -10.49 11.93 -29.08
CA PHE A 23 -10.46 12.85 -30.23
C PHE A 23 -11.41 13.99 -29.92
N PHE A 24 -10.93 15.21 -30.13
CA PHE A 24 -11.70 16.42 -29.96
C PHE A 24 -11.65 17.21 -31.25
N ASP A 25 -12.82 17.46 -31.88
CA ASP A 25 -12.92 18.29 -33.08
C ASP A 25 -12.97 19.77 -32.70
N LEU A 26 -11.93 20.51 -33.09
CA LEU A 26 -11.82 21.93 -32.84
C LEU A 26 -12.42 22.71 -34.04
N ASP A 27 -13.56 23.36 -33.84
CA ASP A 27 -14.12 24.30 -34.80
C ASP A 27 -13.57 25.71 -34.57
N THR A 28 -12.59 26.10 -35.36
CA THR A 28 -11.94 27.42 -35.27
C THR A 28 -12.82 28.59 -35.69
N ALA A 29 -13.99 28.33 -36.27
CA ALA A 29 -14.97 29.35 -36.67
C ALA A 29 -16.11 29.52 -35.66
N ALA A 30 -16.25 28.58 -34.72
CA ALA A 30 -17.29 28.64 -33.70
C ALA A 30 -16.91 29.63 -32.56
N GLU A 31 -17.88 30.37 -32.10
CA GLU A 31 -17.74 31.25 -30.92
C GLU A 31 -17.54 30.41 -29.64
N HIS A 32 -18.21 29.25 -29.55
CA HIS A 32 -18.04 28.26 -28.46
C HIS A 32 -17.88 26.87 -29.06
N GLN A 33 -17.02 26.08 -28.41
CA GLN A 33 -16.78 24.70 -28.82
C GLN A 33 -17.89 23.78 -28.34
N GLN A 34 -18.09 22.66 -29.02
CA GLN A 34 -19.00 21.62 -28.60
C GLN A 34 -18.40 20.82 -27.41
N VAL A 35 -19.24 20.46 -26.46
CA VAL A 35 -18.83 19.62 -25.32
C VAL A 35 -18.70 18.17 -25.80
N GLY A 36 -17.52 17.59 -25.63
CA GLY A 36 -17.22 16.18 -25.85
C GLY A 36 -17.53 15.30 -24.65
N VAL A 37 -16.75 14.25 -24.46
CA VAL A 37 -16.91 13.32 -23.35
C VAL A 37 -16.14 13.81 -22.13
N ILE A 38 -16.86 14.01 -21.03
CA ILE A 38 -16.26 14.38 -19.73
C ILE A 38 -16.29 13.17 -18.80
N ALA A 39 -15.16 12.45 -18.68
CA ALA A 39 -15.05 11.34 -17.74
C ALA A 39 -15.28 11.82 -16.30
N ALA A 40 -15.96 11.02 -15.48
CA ALA A 40 -16.16 11.31 -14.07
C ALA A 40 -14.82 11.42 -13.30
N LYS A 41 -14.74 12.30 -12.33
CA LYS A 41 -13.61 12.29 -11.37
C LYS A 41 -13.82 11.16 -10.38
N PRO A 42 -12.75 10.45 -9.99
CA PRO A 42 -12.82 9.52 -8.89
C PRO A 42 -13.13 10.25 -7.56
N ASP A 43 -13.60 9.50 -6.59
CA ASP A 43 -13.64 9.98 -5.21
C ASP A 43 -12.22 10.38 -4.73
N PRO A 44 -12.06 11.40 -3.87
CA PRO A 44 -10.73 11.84 -3.40
C PRO A 44 -9.89 10.74 -2.74
N ASP A 45 -10.51 9.77 -2.06
CA ASP A 45 -9.80 8.64 -1.46
C ASP A 45 -9.41 7.61 -2.50
N GLU A 46 -10.29 7.35 -3.49
CA GLU A 46 -10.00 6.55 -4.67
C GLU A 46 -8.83 7.13 -5.48
N GLU A 47 -8.85 8.44 -5.72
CA GLU A 47 -7.79 9.13 -6.47
C GLU A 47 -6.43 8.91 -5.85
N VAL A 48 -6.30 9.14 -4.55
CA VAL A 48 -5.04 8.96 -3.81
C VAL A 48 -4.62 7.49 -3.76
N TYR A 49 -5.54 6.59 -3.45
CA TYR A 49 -5.25 5.16 -3.40
C TYR A 49 -4.77 4.64 -4.76
N THR A 50 -5.49 4.97 -5.82
CA THR A 50 -5.18 4.54 -7.19
C THR A 50 -3.83 5.09 -7.66
N ALA A 51 -3.52 6.35 -7.33
CA ALA A 51 -2.21 6.94 -7.62
C ALA A 51 -1.07 6.16 -6.95
N CYS A 52 -1.22 5.80 -5.67
CA CYS A 52 -0.22 5.01 -4.94
C CYS A 52 -0.04 3.60 -5.53
N VAL A 53 -1.13 2.93 -5.87
CA VAL A 53 -1.12 1.59 -6.49
C VAL A 53 -0.47 1.63 -7.87
N LEU A 54 -0.86 2.60 -8.71
CA LEU A 54 -0.31 2.76 -10.06
C LEU A 54 1.19 3.08 -10.00
N GLY A 55 1.61 3.96 -9.07
CA GLY A 55 3.01 4.30 -8.87
C GLY A 55 3.86 3.08 -8.50
N LEU A 56 3.39 2.23 -7.59
CA LEU A 56 4.06 0.99 -7.23
C LEU A 56 4.12 0.01 -8.41
N LYS A 57 2.99 -0.22 -9.08
CA LYS A 57 2.88 -1.10 -10.25
C LYS A 57 3.85 -0.69 -11.36
N ASP A 58 3.87 0.59 -11.69
CA ASP A 58 4.71 1.14 -12.75
C ASP A 58 6.20 1.06 -12.39
N TYR A 59 6.57 1.37 -11.14
CA TYR A 59 7.93 1.22 -10.65
C TYR A 59 8.42 -0.22 -10.74
N MET A 60 7.58 -1.19 -10.34
CA MET A 60 7.92 -2.60 -10.41
C MET A 60 8.09 -3.09 -11.85
N ALA A 61 7.17 -2.70 -12.74
CA ALA A 61 7.23 -3.08 -14.15
C ALA A 61 8.51 -2.54 -14.82
N LYS A 62 8.85 -1.28 -14.59
CA LYS A 62 10.04 -0.64 -15.15
C LYS A 62 11.36 -1.19 -14.61
N ASN A 63 11.36 -1.70 -13.38
CA ASN A 63 12.54 -2.29 -12.75
C ASN A 63 12.55 -3.82 -12.79
N HIS A 64 11.56 -4.44 -13.47
CA HIS A 64 11.44 -5.88 -13.67
C HIS A 64 11.34 -6.71 -12.37
N PHE A 65 10.79 -6.14 -11.31
CA PHE A 65 10.48 -6.89 -10.09
C PHE A 65 9.28 -7.81 -10.29
N LYS A 66 9.39 -9.06 -9.82
CA LYS A 66 8.33 -10.07 -9.95
C LYS A 66 7.33 -10.04 -8.79
N GLY A 67 7.68 -9.44 -7.68
CA GLY A 67 6.85 -9.35 -6.49
C GLY A 67 7.44 -8.42 -5.46
N VAL A 68 6.74 -8.26 -4.35
CA VAL A 68 7.12 -7.40 -3.24
C VAL A 68 7.27 -8.19 -1.95
N CYS A 69 8.11 -7.72 -1.03
CA CYS A 69 8.13 -8.18 0.35
C CYS A 69 8.06 -6.99 1.31
N LEU A 70 7.38 -7.18 2.43
CA LEU A 70 7.22 -6.15 3.47
C LEU A 70 6.99 -6.79 4.84
N GLY A 71 7.30 -6.03 5.88
CA GLY A 71 6.95 -6.41 7.24
C GLY A 71 5.44 -6.24 7.49
N LEU A 72 4.79 -7.26 8.04
CA LEU A 72 3.40 -7.20 8.52
C LEU A 72 3.38 -7.18 10.04
N SER A 73 3.12 -6.01 10.61
CA SER A 73 3.05 -5.80 12.06
C SER A 73 1.64 -6.00 12.64
N GLY A 74 0.62 -6.15 11.80
CA GLY A 74 -0.79 -6.06 12.19
C GLY A 74 -1.27 -4.61 12.39
N GLY A 75 -0.39 -3.62 12.20
CA GLY A 75 -0.74 -2.20 12.21
C GLY A 75 -1.29 -1.72 10.87
N ILE A 76 -2.03 -0.62 10.91
CA ILE A 76 -2.76 -0.09 9.74
C ILE A 76 -1.86 0.32 8.57
N ASP A 77 -0.65 0.83 8.83
CA ASP A 77 0.27 1.28 7.77
C ASP A 77 0.74 0.09 6.93
N SER A 78 1.24 -0.97 7.59
CA SER A 78 1.64 -2.20 6.90
C SER A 78 0.46 -2.88 6.21
N ALA A 79 -0.74 -2.80 6.80
CA ALA A 79 -1.95 -3.36 6.22
C ALA A 79 -2.37 -2.62 4.94
N LEU A 80 -2.36 -1.30 4.94
CA LEU A 80 -2.68 -0.49 3.76
C LEU A 80 -1.66 -0.73 2.64
N VAL A 81 -0.37 -0.75 2.97
CA VAL A 81 0.70 -1.01 1.99
C VAL A 81 0.58 -2.41 1.38
N ALA A 82 0.26 -3.43 2.19
CA ALA A 82 0.04 -4.78 1.69
C ALA A 82 -1.18 -4.88 0.75
N ALA A 83 -2.27 -4.17 1.09
CA ALA A 83 -3.44 -4.07 0.23
C ALA A 83 -3.11 -3.38 -1.11
N MET A 84 -2.40 -2.25 -1.07
CA MET A 84 -1.92 -1.56 -2.28
C MET A 84 -1.01 -2.45 -3.13
N ALA A 85 -0.11 -3.21 -2.49
CA ALA A 85 0.77 -4.14 -3.18
C ALA A 85 -0.01 -5.27 -3.87
N ALA A 86 -1.01 -5.83 -3.19
CA ALA A 86 -1.86 -6.86 -3.75
C ALA A 86 -2.67 -6.34 -4.96
N ASP A 87 -3.19 -5.11 -4.88
CA ASP A 87 -3.88 -4.48 -6.01
C ASP A 87 -2.93 -4.10 -7.16
N ALA A 88 -1.66 -3.82 -6.86
CA ALA A 88 -0.66 -3.48 -7.89
C ALA A 88 -0.18 -4.69 -8.69
N VAL A 89 0.07 -5.84 -8.02
CA VAL A 89 0.78 -6.98 -8.63
C VAL A 89 0.09 -8.33 -8.44
N GLY A 90 -1.06 -8.36 -7.77
CA GLY A 90 -1.76 -9.58 -7.37
C GLY A 90 -1.22 -10.16 -6.06
N GLY A 91 -2.11 -10.66 -5.21
CA GLY A 91 -1.76 -11.18 -3.88
C GLY A 91 -0.69 -12.28 -3.90
N ALA A 92 -0.73 -13.19 -4.89
CA ALA A 92 0.26 -14.25 -5.06
C ALA A 92 1.71 -13.76 -5.24
N ASN A 93 1.90 -12.48 -5.57
CA ASN A 93 3.21 -11.84 -5.71
C ASN A 93 3.60 -10.97 -4.50
N VAL A 94 2.83 -11.03 -3.41
CA VAL A 94 3.08 -10.32 -2.16
C VAL A 94 3.57 -11.29 -1.08
N TYR A 95 4.66 -10.94 -0.42
CA TYR A 95 5.29 -11.71 0.65
C TYR A 95 5.27 -10.90 1.95
N GLY A 96 4.30 -11.17 2.79
CA GLY A 96 4.15 -10.58 4.11
C GLY A 96 4.98 -11.32 5.15
N ILE A 97 5.81 -10.61 5.90
CA ILE A 97 6.69 -11.18 6.90
C ILE A 97 6.27 -10.64 8.27
N SER A 98 5.69 -11.48 9.11
CA SER A 98 5.47 -11.17 10.52
C SER A 98 6.74 -11.41 11.32
N MET A 99 7.19 -10.40 12.04
CA MET A 99 8.46 -10.43 12.78
C MET A 99 8.22 -10.11 14.26
N PRO A 100 7.50 -11.01 14.97
CA PRO A 100 7.14 -10.74 16.37
C PRO A 100 8.36 -10.69 17.28
N SER A 101 8.30 -9.78 18.26
CA SER A 101 9.16 -9.77 19.44
C SER A 101 8.45 -10.43 20.60
N MET A 102 9.13 -10.56 21.76
CA MET A 102 8.52 -11.01 23.01
C MET A 102 7.39 -10.10 23.52
N TYR A 103 7.29 -8.87 22.97
CA TYR A 103 6.30 -7.87 23.36
C TYR A 103 5.11 -7.80 22.41
N SER A 104 5.16 -8.49 21.27
CA SER A 104 4.10 -8.46 20.27
C SER A 104 2.84 -9.16 20.76
N SER A 105 1.70 -8.48 20.67
CA SER A 105 0.41 -9.05 21.08
C SER A 105 -0.06 -10.16 20.12
N ASP A 106 -0.81 -11.12 20.65
CA ASP A 106 -1.38 -12.19 19.81
C ASP A 106 -2.37 -11.61 18.80
N GLY A 107 -3.17 -10.61 19.17
CA GLY A 107 -4.09 -9.93 18.26
C GLY A 107 -3.39 -9.28 17.05
N SER A 108 -2.17 -8.76 17.22
CA SER A 108 -1.41 -8.20 16.08
C SER A 108 -0.95 -9.28 15.10
N LYS A 109 -0.63 -10.47 15.60
CA LYS A 109 -0.26 -11.63 14.76
C LYS A 109 -1.46 -12.16 13.99
N ASP A 110 -2.61 -12.23 14.63
CA ASP A 110 -3.86 -12.67 14.02
C ASP A 110 -4.30 -11.68 12.92
N ASP A 111 -4.27 -10.37 13.18
CA ASP A 111 -4.58 -9.33 12.20
C ASP A 111 -3.67 -9.41 10.96
N ALA A 112 -2.37 -9.67 11.15
CA ALA A 112 -1.42 -9.82 10.05
C ALA A 112 -1.69 -11.09 9.22
N ALA A 113 -2.05 -12.20 9.86
CA ALA A 113 -2.38 -13.45 9.20
C ALA A 113 -3.70 -13.35 8.43
N ASP A 114 -4.73 -12.74 9.03
CA ASP A 114 -6.03 -12.51 8.39
C ASP A 114 -5.90 -11.60 7.18
N LEU A 115 -5.13 -10.52 7.30
CA LEU A 115 -4.83 -9.64 6.17
C LEU A 115 -4.20 -10.43 5.02
N ALA A 116 -3.13 -11.18 5.29
CA ALA A 116 -2.44 -11.95 4.26
C ALA A 116 -3.37 -12.94 3.55
N LYS A 117 -4.24 -13.62 4.32
CA LYS A 117 -5.28 -14.49 3.78
C LYS A 117 -6.27 -13.73 2.91
N ASN A 118 -6.77 -12.59 3.37
CA ASN A 118 -7.76 -11.78 2.65
C ASN A 118 -7.23 -11.28 1.30
N ILE A 119 -5.98 -10.88 1.24
CA ILE A 119 -5.35 -10.40 0.00
C ILE A 119 -4.70 -11.51 -0.84
N GLY A 120 -4.73 -12.76 -0.39
CA GLY A 120 -4.12 -13.90 -1.09
C GLY A 120 -2.58 -13.87 -1.11
N ALA A 121 -1.96 -13.24 -0.11
CA ALA A 121 -0.51 -13.10 -0.01
C ALA A 121 0.16 -14.32 0.64
N HIS A 122 1.45 -14.50 0.35
CA HIS A 122 2.30 -15.37 1.15
C HIS A 122 2.50 -14.78 2.54
N TYR A 123 2.49 -15.62 3.57
CA TYR A 123 2.66 -15.20 4.95
C TYR A 123 3.69 -16.05 5.66
N ASP A 124 4.78 -15.42 6.09
CA ASP A 124 5.85 -16.07 6.84
C ASP A 124 6.00 -15.42 8.23
N VAL A 125 6.31 -16.24 9.23
CA VAL A 125 6.58 -15.76 10.60
C VAL A 125 8.06 -15.96 10.92
N GLN A 126 8.76 -14.86 11.21
CA GLN A 126 10.18 -14.79 11.52
C GLN A 126 10.42 -14.09 12.86
N PRO A 127 10.36 -14.81 14.00
CA PRO A 127 10.60 -14.20 15.31
C PRO A 127 11.99 -13.58 15.39
N ILE A 128 12.06 -12.33 15.88
CA ILE A 128 13.34 -11.61 15.99
C ILE A 128 14.12 -11.96 17.26
N GLU A 129 13.49 -12.58 18.25
CA GLU A 129 14.06 -12.83 19.58
C GLU A 129 15.44 -13.53 19.54
N PRO A 130 15.68 -14.62 18.80
CA PRO A 130 16.98 -15.28 18.77
C PRO A 130 18.12 -14.36 18.30
N LEU A 131 17.85 -13.53 17.30
CA LEU A 131 18.81 -12.55 16.78
C LEU A 131 18.99 -11.41 17.77
N PHE A 132 17.90 -10.89 18.34
CA PHE A 132 17.96 -9.81 19.32
C PHE A 132 18.76 -10.19 20.55
N VAL A 133 18.50 -11.37 21.15
CA VAL A 133 19.24 -11.87 22.32
C VAL A 133 20.72 -12.03 22.01
N SER A 134 21.07 -12.53 20.82
CA SER A 134 22.47 -12.68 20.41
C SER A 134 23.21 -11.35 20.32
N PHE A 135 22.61 -10.34 19.69
CA PHE A 135 23.18 -9.00 19.59
C PHE A 135 23.25 -8.31 20.96
N GLN A 136 22.18 -8.40 21.75
CA GLN A 136 22.13 -7.75 23.07
C GLN A 136 23.20 -8.29 24.00
N LYS A 137 23.41 -9.61 24.00
CA LYS A 137 24.47 -10.25 24.80
C LYS A 137 25.87 -9.76 24.42
N GLN A 138 26.09 -9.39 23.14
CA GLN A 138 27.39 -8.94 22.66
C GLN A 138 27.60 -7.43 22.82
N LEU A 139 26.53 -6.63 22.65
CA LEU A 139 26.61 -5.18 22.58
C LEU A 139 26.15 -4.46 23.86
N ASP A 140 25.55 -5.17 24.81
CA ASP A 140 25.05 -4.64 26.09
C ASP A 140 24.17 -3.39 25.94
N LEU A 141 23.12 -3.49 25.11
CA LEU A 141 22.25 -2.37 24.75
C LEU A 141 21.01 -2.29 25.64
N GLU A 142 20.65 -1.07 26.02
CA GLU A 142 19.46 -0.77 26.82
C GLU A 142 18.62 0.37 26.21
N GLY A 143 17.36 0.50 26.66
CA GLY A 143 16.45 1.58 26.28
C GLY A 143 16.29 1.72 24.75
N VAL A 144 16.32 2.96 24.27
CA VAL A 144 16.13 3.30 22.83
C VAL A 144 17.14 2.57 21.92
N ALA A 145 18.35 2.28 22.40
CA ALA A 145 19.32 1.54 21.59
C ALA A 145 18.87 0.09 21.34
N ALA A 146 18.27 -0.55 22.34
CA ALA A 146 17.71 -1.88 22.21
C ALA A 146 16.44 -1.89 21.34
N GLU A 147 15.57 -0.88 21.43
CA GLU A 147 14.39 -0.71 20.57
C GLU A 147 14.83 -0.54 19.10
N ASN A 148 15.78 0.35 18.85
CA ASN A 148 16.35 0.56 17.53
C ASN A 148 17.02 -0.69 16.94
N LEU A 149 17.62 -1.53 17.79
CA LEU A 149 18.18 -2.81 17.36
C LEU A 149 17.08 -3.74 16.85
N GLN A 150 15.93 -3.82 17.54
CA GLN A 150 14.81 -4.64 17.07
C GLN A 150 14.32 -4.20 15.70
N ALA A 151 14.14 -2.88 15.49
CA ALA A 151 13.73 -2.33 14.20
C ALA A 151 14.75 -2.68 13.09
N ARG A 152 16.06 -2.57 13.37
CA ARG A 152 17.10 -2.91 12.41
C ARG A 152 17.19 -4.40 12.08
N ILE A 153 16.96 -5.28 13.06
CA ILE A 153 16.86 -6.73 12.81
C ILE A 153 15.70 -7.02 11.84
N ARG A 154 14.54 -6.39 12.02
CA ARG A 154 13.41 -6.50 11.08
C ARG A 154 13.82 -6.03 9.68
N GLY A 155 14.51 -4.90 9.59
CA GLY A 155 15.04 -4.40 8.31
C GLY A 155 15.97 -5.40 7.62
N VAL A 156 16.89 -6.02 8.37
CA VAL A 156 17.78 -7.06 7.84
C VAL A 156 17.01 -8.27 7.31
N ILE A 157 15.98 -8.74 8.04
CA ILE A 157 15.14 -9.87 7.60
C ILE A 157 14.40 -9.52 6.30
N VAL A 158 13.77 -8.35 6.21
CA VAL A 158 13.08 -7.91 4.99
C VAL A 158 14.04 -7.85 3.81
N MET A 159 15.24 -7.30 3.99
CA MET A 159 16.26 -7.24 2.93
C MET A 159 16.80 -8.63 2.55
N ALA A 160 16.90 -9.54 3.50
CA ALA A 160 17.28 -10.93 3.20
C ALA A 160 16.24 -11.63 2.30
N TYR A 161 14.94 -11.40 2.57
CA TYR A 161 13.86 -11.88 1.70
C TYR A 161 13.92 -11.23 0.31
N SER A 162 14.09 -9.92 0.26
CA SER A 162 14.25 -9.18 -0.99
C SER A 162 15.35 -9.78 -1.86
N ASN A 163 16.53 -9.96 -1.30
CA ASN A 163 17.69 -10.46 -2.03
C ASN A 163 17.57 -11.94 -2.42
N SER A 164 17.07 -12.78 -1.50
CA SER A 164 16.98 -14.23 -1.76
C SER A 164 15.92 -14.62 -2.77
N LYS A 165 14.84 -13.84 -2.87
CA LYS A 165 13.70 -14.10 -3.76
C LYS A 165 13.62 -13.16 -4.97
N GLY A 166 14.48 -12.15 -5.07
CA GLY A 166 14.44 -11.15 -6.13
C GLY A 166 13.19 -10.25 -6.06
N LEU A 167 12.77 -9.89 -4.85
CA LEU A 167 11.58 -9.09 -4.59
C LEU A 167 11.94 -7.63 -4.30
N LEU A 168 11.00 -6.71 -4.58
CA LEU A 168 11.10 -5.33 -4.11
C LEU A 168 10.75 -5.28 -2.62
N ALA A 169 11.67 -4.83 -1.77
CA ALA A 169 11.34 -4.49 -0.39
C ALA A 169 10.55 -3.17 -0.38
N VAL A 170 9.39 -3.16 0.28
CA VAL A 170 8.50 -1.99 0.35
C VAL A 170 8.42 -1.51 1.79
N ALA A 171 8.76 -0.22 2.00
CA ALA A 171 8.65 0.42 3.31
C ALA A 171 7.20 0.85 3.60
N THR A 172 6.83 0.80 4.87
CA THR A 172 5.46 1.06 5.34
C THR A 172 5.31 2.39 6.10
N GLY A 173 6.39 3.19 6.18
CA GLY A 173 6.39 4.48 6.88
C GLY A 173 5.53 5.53 6.18
N ASN A 174 4.75 6.27 6.96
CA ASN A 174 3.90 7.36 6.51
C ASN A 174 4.55 8.74 6.73
N LYS A 175 3.93 9.80 6.16
CA LYS A 175 4.44 11.18 6.26
C LYS A 175 4.53 11.70 7.69
N SER A 176 3.57 11.35 8.55
CA SER A 176 3.55 11.83 9.93
C SER A 176 4.73 11.26 10.73
N GLU A 177 5.04 9.98 10.56
CA GLU A 177 6.21 9.34 11.19
C GLU A 177 7.51 10.01 10.74
N LEU A 178 7.67 10.24 9.45
CA LEU A 178 8.83 10.91 8.89
C LEU A 178 8.97 12.36 9.39
N ALA A 179 7.86 13.09 9.46
CA ALA A 179 7.86 14.49 9.91
C ALA A 179 8.22 14.64 11.39
N CYS A 180 7.80 13.64 12.23
CA CYS A 180 8.12 13.63 13.66
C CYS A 180 9.46 12.96 13.98
N GLY A 181 10.13 12.36 12.99
CA GLY A 181 11.32 11.56 13.22
C GLY A 181 11.05 10.22 13.93
N TYR A 182 9.82 9.74 13.88
CA TYR A 182 9.39 8.48 14.49
C TYR A 182 9.67 7.31 13.53
N SER A 183 10.93 7.07 13.30
CA SER A 183 11.41 6.05 12.34
C SER A 183 12.87 5.72 12.65
N THR A 184 13.21 4.45 12.61
CA THR A 184 14.57 3.99 12.81
C THR A 184 15.29 3.86 11.47
N ILE A 185 16.38 4.63 11.30
CA ILE A 185 17.24 4.55 10.13
C ILE A 185 17.81 3.12 9.98
N TYR A 186 17.68 2.54 8.78
CA TYR A 186 18.02 1.15 8.48
C TYR A 186 17.18 0.11 9.22
N GLY A 187 16.04 0.50 9.81
CA GLY A 187 15.09 -0.35 10.48
C GLY A 187 13.75 -0.43 9.74
N ASP A 188 12.71 0.09 10.34
CA ASP A 188 11.34 0.15 9.81
C ASP A 188 11.19 0.98 8.52
N ALA A 189 12.09 1.93 8.29
CA ALA A 189 12.15 2.71 7.05
C ALA A 189 12.84 1.99 5.88
N VAL A 190 13.27 0.72 6.05
CA VAL A 190 13.97 -0.02 5.01
C VAL A 190 13.05 -0.39 3.85
N GLY A 191 13.50 -0.14 2.62
CA GLY A 191 12.79 -0.50 1.41
C GLY A 191 13.25 0.32 0.20
N GLY A 192 13.04 -0.24 -0.99
CA GLY A 192 13.33 0.44 -2.27
C GLY A 192 12.18 1.32 -2.78
N TYR A 193 10.99 1.19 -2.19
CA TYR A 193 9.81 1.99 -2.49
C TYR A 193 8.95 2.17 -1.24
N ALA A 194 8.28 3.30 -1.10
CA ALA A 194 7.45 3.65 0.05
C ALA A 194 6.11 4.27 -0.40
N PRO A 195 5.07 3.47 -0.64
CA PRO A 195 3.82 3.92 -1.28
C PRO A 195 3.08 5.01 -0.52
N ILE A 196 3.12 4.96 0.83
CA ILE A 196 2.37 5.88 1.70
C ILE A 196 3.25 6.97 2.33
N LYS A 197 4.49 7.13 1.84
CA LYS A 197 5.46 8.08 2.40
C LYS A 197 4.96 9.53 2.44
N ASP A 198 4.09 9.91 1.52
CA ASP A 198 3.51 11.26 1.42
C ASP A 198 2.08 11.36 2.00
N LEU A 199 1.57 10.29 2.61
CA LEU A 199 0.27 10.29 3.27
C LEU A 199 0.39 10.59 4.76
N LEU A 200 -0.40 11.55 5.25
CA LEU A 200 -0.56 11.79 6.68
C LEU A 200 -1.24 10.57 7.34
N LYS A 201 -0.95 10.32 8.61
CA LYS A 201 -1.56 9.21 9.36
C LYS A 201 -3.09 9.22 9.31
N THR A 202 -3.71 10.39 9.38
CA THR A 202 -5.17 10.55 9.24
C THR A 202 -5.67 10.04 7.89
N ARG A 203 -4.95 10.36 6.81
CA ARG A 203 -5.27 9.87 5.46
C ARG A 203 -5.11 8.36 5.32
N VAL A 204 -4.13 7.75 6.01
CA VAL A 204 -3.98 6.30 6.04
C VAL A 204 -5.25 5.62 6.57
N TRP A 205 -5.86 6.14 7.65
CA TRP A 205 -7.13 5.61 8.17
C TRP A 205 -8.30 5.82 7.21
N GLU A 206 -8.45 7.00 6.65
CA GLU A 206 -9.54 7.34 5.71
C GLU A 206 -9.50 6.41 4.49
N ILE A 207 -8.33 6.31 3.87
CA ILE A 207 -8.11 5.47 2.68
C ILE A 207 -8.29 3.98 2.99
N SER A 208 -7.89 3.51 4.17
CA SER A 208 -8.11 2.11 4.57
C SER A 208 -9.60 1.78 4.72
N ARG A 209 -10.38 2.69 5.30
CA ARG A 209 -11.85 2.54 5.38
C ARG A 209 -12.49 2.58 4.00
N TRP A 210 -12.05 3.52 3.15
CA TRP A 210 -12.51 3.61 1.78
C TRP A 210 -12.21 2.30 1.02
N ARG A 211 -11.01 1.73 1.15
CA ARG A 211 -10.64 0.49 0.47
C ARG A 211 -11.49 -0.70 0.90
N ASN A 212 -11.83 -0.82 2.18
CA ASN A 212 -12.75 -1.84 2.66
C ASN A 212 -14.16 -1.64 2.09
N LYS A 213 -14.65 -0.40 2.06
CA LYS A 213 -15.94 -0.08 1.43
C LYS A 213 -15.94 -0.46 -0.05
N ALA A 214 -14.90 -0.08 -0.80
CA ALA A 214 -14.75 -0.42 -2.21
C ALA A 214 -14.71 -1.94 -2.44
N ALA A 215 -14.04 -2.69 -1.54
CA ALA A 215 -14.03 -4.15 -1.60
C ALA A 215 -15.41 -4.76 -1.38
N ALA A 216 -16.15 -4.29 -0.36
CA ALA A 216 -17.50 -4.76 -0.06
C ALA A 216 -18.50 -4.48 -1.19
N GLU A 217 -18.36 -3.36 -1.87
CA GLU A 217 -19.19 -2.93 -2.99
C GLU A 217 -18.75 -3.54 -4.33
N GLY A 218 -17.67 -4.32 -4.36
CA GLY A 218 -17.11 -4.89 -5.58
C GLY A 218 -16.65 -3.84 -6.59
N MET A 219 -16.25 -2.66 -6.11
CA MET A 219 -15.78 -1.56 -6.95
C MET A 219 -14.43 -1.90 -7.57
N GLY A 220 -14.31 -1.68 -8.88
CA GLY A 220 -13.00 -1.63 -9.55
C GLY A 220 -12.23 -0.38 -9.11
N ILE A 221 -10.92 -0.45 -9.11
CA ILE A 221 -10.06 0.68 -8.76
C ILE A 221 -9.40 1.19 -10.05
N GLY A 222 -9.89 2.31 -10.60
CA GLY A 222 -9.28 3.05 -11.70
C GLY A 222 -8.76 2.21 -12.88
N GLY A 223 -9.48 1.14 -13.29
CA GLY A 223 -9.02 0.23 -14.34
C GLY A 223 -7.87 -0.71 -13.94
N LEU A 224 -7.43 -0.66 -12.69
CA LEU A 224 -6.45 -1.58 -12.15
C LEU A 224 -7.12 -2.94 -11.83
N HIS A 225 -6.37 -4.03 -12.01
CA HIS A 225 -6.79 -5.33 -11.50
C HIS A 225 -6.83 -5.25 -9.97
N VAL A 226 -7.99 -5.47 -9.39
CA VAL A 226 -8.14 -5.56 -7.93
C VAL A 226 -8.07 -7.01 -7.48
N VAL A 227 -7.56 -7.23 -6.29
CA VAL A 227 -7.64 -8.53 -5.62
C VAL A 227 -9.10 -8.96 -5.54
N GLY A 228 -9.39 -10.16 -6.04
CA GLY A 228 -10.74 -10.70 -6.18
C GLY A 228 -11.31 -10.58 -7.60
N ASN A 229 -10.57 -10.03 -8.57
CA ASN A 229 -11.03 -9.88 -9.94
C ASN A 229 -10.11 -10.63 -10.93
N GLU A 230 -10.27 -11.94 -11.02
CA GLU A 230 -9.70 -12.69 -12.13
C GLU A 230 -10.54 -12.42 -13.38
N GLN A 231 -9.92 -11.87 -14.43
CA GLN A 231 -10.44 -11.75 -15.80
C GLN A 231 -11.52 -10.68 -16.06
N GLY A 232 -11.39 -9.46 -15.54
CA GLY A 232 -12.23 -8.34 -16.04
C GLY A 232 -13.72 -8.47 -15.74
N SER A 233 -14.13 -9.38 -14.89
CA SER A 233 -15.47 -9.50 -14.33
C SER A 233 -15.47 -9.01 -12.87
N LYS A 234 -16.59 -8.50 -12.41
CA LYS A 234 -16.81 -8.02 -11.03
C LYS A 234 -16.12 -8.97 -10.05
N GLY A 235 -15.20 -8.44 -9.25
CA GLY A 235 -14.39 -9.24 -8.30
C GLY A 235 -15.26 -10.16 -7.46
N THR A 236 -14.75 -11.35 -7.14
CA THR A 236 -15.39 -12.19 -6.14
C THR A 236 -15.39 -11.40 -4.84
N PRO A 237 -16.56 -11.11 -4.23
CA PRO A 237 -16.58 -10.42 -2.96
C PRO A 237 -15.71 -11.19 -1.96
N LEU A 238 -14.85 -10.46 -1.24
CA LEU A 238 -14.13 -11.06 -0.13
C LEU A 238 -15.16 -11.65 0.86
N PRO A 239 -14.89 -12.80 1.47
CA PRO A 239 -15.71 -13.26 2.57
C PRO A 239 -15.86 -12.10 3.56
N ASP A 240 -17.10 -11.72 3.88
CA ASP A 240 -17.44 -10.58 4.74
C ASP A 240 -17.09 -9.16 4.21
N GLY A 241 -16.63 -9.00 2.97
CA GLY A 241 -16.35 -7.70 2.36
C GLY A 241 -15.16 -6.93 2.99
N VAL A 242 -14.38 -7.57 3.85
CA VAL A 242 -13.29 -6.95 4.60
C VAL A 242 -11.95 -7.35 4.01
N MET A 243 -11.22 -6.39 3.44
CA MET A 243 -9.85 -6.61 2.96
C MET A 243 -8.82 -6.38 4.08
N ILE A 244 -8.88 -5.22 4.70
CA ILE A 244 -8.04 -4.84 5.84
C ILE A 244 -8.80 -5.15 7.13
N PRO A 245 -8.25 -5.98 8.04
CA PRO A 245 -8.94 -6.30 9.29
C PRO A 245 -9.41 -5.05 10.05
N VAL A 246 -10.65 -5.05 10.50
CA VAL A 246 -11.26 -3.89 11.19
C VAL A 246 -10.45 -3.51 12.42
N ASN A 247 -9.94 -4.50 13.15
CA ASN A 247 -9.10 -4.28 14.31
C ASN A 247 -7.80 -3.52 13.97
N SER A 248 -7.20 -3.77 12.80
CA SER A 248 -6.03 -2.98 12.34
C SER A 248 -6.38 -1.51 12.08
N ILE A 249 -7.65 -1.21 11.73
CA ILE A 249 -8.11 0.17 11.49
C ILE A 249 -8.48 0.89 12.79
N GLU A 250 -9.10 0.18 13.75
CA GLU A 250 -9.71 0.78 14.95
C GLU A 250 -8.79 0.78 16.17
N LYS A 251 -7.81 -0.10 16.20
CA LYS A 251 -6.88 -0.18 17.33
C LYS A 251 -6.00 1.08 17.41
N ALA A 252 -5.72 1.49 18.63
CA ALA A 252 -4.80 2.60 18.87
C ALA A 252 -3.41 2.29 18.26
N PRO A 253 -2.70 3.31 17.73
CA PRO A 253 -1.33 3.13 17.27
C PRO A 253 -0.47 2.52 18.37
N SER A 254 0.23 1.44 18.06
CA SER A 254 1.22 0.83 18.95
C SER A 254 2.62 1.26 18.55
N ALA A 255 3.53 1.32 19.50
CA ALA A 255 4.93 1.67 19.30
C ALA A 255 5.79 0.42 18.96
N GLU A 256 5.17 -0.64 18.45
CA GLU A 256 5.85 -1.90 18.09
C GLU A 256 6.53 -1.85 16.73
#